data_5e167e22def48ad2f99523b8c2ffdbde
#
_entry.id   5e167e22def48ad2f99523b8c2ffdbde
#
_cell.length_a   1.000
_cell.length_b   1.000
_cell.length_c   1.000
_cell.angle_alpha   90.00
_cell.angle_beta   90.00
_cell.angle_gamma   90.00
#
_symmetry.space_group_name_H-M   'P 1'
#
loop_
_entity.id
_entity.type
_entity.pdbx_description
1 polymer ?
#
loop_
_entity_poly.entity_id
_entity_poly.type
_entity_poly.pdbx_seq_one_letter_code
_entity_poly.pdbx_strand_id
1 'polypeptide(L)'
;MHYFKNAAEPVADADEAMKKTLRQEVRSDLGAVLRPKSPEDTGVLTVTGLLPSPVVVPNAASPMPEETATPPGESQSSMSTAAEREGIIQDVLQRVRYLLTLKGRPPFRLAGVETFERLQEVKRCLEQLIRHDPEPRLVKVRDGLRRALKVVRRDYNNLRQAADWLEQIAKILDPDGQPARTGAQVQAEWQKFLDQIEAESQAFSPLQEWAEKILKVSASYAPGLFHTYDVPGLPRTNNDRESEFRDLTRRLLSTTGQVGAAKRIVLREGAWELIPGPGSLFETTQAISQVDYNEFLQEQQRVINHRRRFRLHTRSAQQSNAQLGQLVKRWKALPAASGP
;
A
#
# COMPACT_ATOMS: atom_id res chain seq x y z
N MET A 1 18.64 8.39 -9.04
CA MET A 1 18.01 7.11 -8.67
C MET A 1 18.99 5.94 -8.49
N HIS A 2 19.99 5.77 -9.36
CA HIS A 2 20.98 4.68 -9.24
C HIS A 2 21.77 4.71 -7.92
N TYR A 3 22.14 5.88 -7.42
CA TYR A 3 22.78 6.04 -6.12
C TYR A 3 21.99 5.34 -5.00
N PHE A 4 20.74 5.72 -4.79
CA PHE A 4 19.91 5.14 -3.73
C PHE A 4 19.65 3.65 -3.91
N LYS A 5 19.49 3.19 -5.14
CA LYS A 5 19.33 1.75 -5.42
C LYS A 5 20.54 0.95 -4.97
N ASN A 6 21.74 1.43 -5.28
CA ASN A 6 22.99 0.75 -4.92
C ASN A 6 23.29 0.87 -3.42
N ALA A 7 23.04 2.04 -2.80
CA ALA A 7 23.28 2.25 -1.38
C ALA A 7 22.31 1.44 -0.50
N ALA A 8 21.07 1.25 -0.94
CA ALA A 8 20.03 0.57 -0.19
C ALA A 8 19.94 -0.95 -0.46
N GLU A 9 20.75 -1.50 -1.37
CA GLU A 9 20.67 -2.92 -1.75
C GLU A 9 20.66 -3.87 -0.55
N PRO A 10 21.64 -3.84 0.39
CA PRO A 10 21.65 -4.77 1.52
C PRO A 10 20.52 -4.51 2.52
N VAL A 11 20.05 -3.27 2.63
CA VAL A 11 18.89 -2.91 3.47
C VAL A 11 17.60 -3.50 2.87
N ALA A 12 17.46 -3.46 1.54
CA ALA A 12 16.31 -4.04 0.84
C ALA A 12 16.27 -5.57 0.96
N ASP A 13 17.42 -6.23 0.87
CA ASP A 13 17.55 -7.69 1.05
C ASP A 13 17.19 -8.11 2.48
N ALA A 14 17.70 -7.38 3.47
CA ALA A 14 17.38 -7.60 4.88
C ALA A 14 15.89 -7.36 5.18
N ASP A 15 15.25 -6.34 4.57
CA ASP A 15 13.83 -6.07 4.69
C ASP A 15 12.99 -7.23 4.13
N GLU A 16 13.37 -7.77 2.98
CA GLU A 16 12.66 -8.92 2.40
C GLU A 16 12.82 -10.18 3.27
N ALA A 17 14.03 -10.40 3.82
CA ALA A 17 14.29 -11.50 4.75
C ALA A 17 13.45 -11.37 6.03
N MET A 18 13.44 -10.20 6.66
CA MET A 18 12.59 -9.92 7.83
C MET A 18 11.11 -10.13 7.52
N LYS A 19 10.62 -9.64 6.39
CA LYS A 19 9.25 -9.84 5.95
C LYS A 19 8.90 -11.32 5.74
N LYS A 20 9.82 -12.09 5.17
CA LYS A 20 9.65 -13.53 4.98
C LYS A 20 9.50 -14.24 6.32
N THR A 21 10.36 -13.93 7.29
CA THR A 21 10.29 -14.45 8.66
C THR A 21 8.97 -14.08 9.32
N LEU A 22 8.59 -12.80 9.31
CA LEU A 22 7.33 -12.32 9.87
C LEU A 22 6.11 -13.04 9.26
N ARG A 23 6.12 -13.24 7.94
CA ARG A 23 5.06 -13.98 7.23
C ARG A 23 5.01 -15.45 7.62
N GLN A 24 6.15 -16.10 7.84
CA GLN A 24 6.22 -17.49 8.30
C GLN A 24 5.67 -17.63 9.70
N GLU A 25 6.11 -16.78 10.64
CA GLU A 25 5.63 -16.75 12.02
C GLU A 25 4.10 -16.55 12.10
N VAL A 26 3.58 -15.55 11.39
CA VAL A 26 2.12 -15.31 11.36
C VAL A 26 1.38 -16.51 10.76
N ARG A 27 1.91 -17.15 9.73
CA ARG A 27 1.24 -18.29 9.09
C ARG A 27 1.29 -19.56 9.92
N SER A 28 2.38 -19.82 10.62
CA SER A 28 2.50 -20.97 11.51
C SER A 28 1.46 -20.93 12.63
N ASP A 29 1.26 -19.77 13.22
CA ASP A 29 0.33 -19.59 14.34
C ASP A 29 -1.13 -19.43 13.93
N LEU A 30 -1.36 -18.73 12.82
CA LEU A 30 -2.68 -18.24 12.43
C LEU A 30 -3.20 -18.83 11.12
N GLY A 31 -2.46 -19.74 10.48
CA GLY A 31 -2.81 -20.25 9.15
C GLY A 31 -4.23 -20.79 9.04
N ALA A 32 -4.72 -21.49 10.07
CA ALA A 32 -6.09 -22.02 10.11
C ALA A 32 -7.14 -20.91 10.24
N VAL A 33 -6.88 -19.88 11.08
CA VAL A 33 -7.80 -18.76 11.31
C VAL A 33 -7.83 -17.81 10.12
N LEU A 34 -6.68 -17.66 9.45
CA LEU A 34 -6.54 -16.76 8.31
C LEU A 34 -6.98 -17.40 6.98
N ARG A 35 -7.41 -18.66 6.92
CA ARG A 35 -7.96 -19.24 5.69
C ARG A 35 -9.25 -18.50 5.32
N PRO A 36 -9.42 -18.07 4.06
CA PRO A 36 -10.72 -17.57 3.62
C PRO A 36 -11.74 -18.68 3.78
N LYS A 37 -12.92 -18.37 4.31
CA LYS A 37 -14.05 -19.31 4.23
C LYS A 37 -14.35 -19.54 2.74
N SER A 38 -14.63 -20.81 2.37
CA SER A 38 -15.07 -21.12 1.01
C SER A 38 -16.32 -20.30 0.66
N PRO A 39 -16.53 -19.95 -0.63
CA PRO A 39 -17.73 -19.23 -1.05
C PRO A 39 -19.03 -19.95 -0.68
N GLU A 40 -18.97 -21.26 -0.49
CA GLU A 40 -20.09 -22.10 -0.06
C GLU A 40 -20.48 -21.90 1.43
N ASP A 41 -19.54 -21.46 2.27
CA ASP A 41 -19.79 -21.15 3.69
C ASP A 41 -20.24 -19.69 3.92
N THR A 42 -20.15 -18.84 2.93
CA THR A 42 -20.63 -17.48 2.98
C THR A 42 -22.03 -17.43 2.38
N GLY A 43 -23.02 -17.76 3.17
CA GLY A 43 -24.40 -17.28 2.91
C GLY A 43 -24.29 -15.78 2.60
N VAL A 44 -24.84 -15.36 1.47
CA VAL A 44 -24.77 -14.05 0.85
C VAL A 44 -24.75 -12.92 1.91
N LEU A 45 -23.55 -12.47 2.29
CA LEU A 45 -23.39 -11.23 3.06
C LEU A 45 -23.43 -10.06 2.07
N THR A 46 -24.63 -9.60 1.80
CA THR A 46 -24.88 -8.29 1.20
C THR A 46 -24.26 -7.25 2.12
N VAL A 47 -23.08 -6.75 1.78
CA VAL A 47 -22.50 -5.57 2.44
C VAL A 47 -23.28 -4.35 1.95
N THR A 48 -24.44 -4.14 2.56
CA THR A 48 -25.23 -2.92 2.44
C THR A 48 -24.63 -1.91 3.43
N GLY A 49 -23.91 -0.93 2.95
CA GLY A 49 -23.55 0.19 3.79
C GLY A 49 -22.14 0.71 3.66
N LEU A 50 -21.78 1.25 2.48
CA LEU A 50 -20.78 2.33 2.30
C LEU A 50 -20.65 2.69 0.82
N LEU A 51 -21.80 2.96 0.18
CA LEU A 51 -21.81 3.73 -1.06
C LEU A 51 -22.57 5.03 -0.78
N PRO A 52 -22.07 6.19 -1.20
CA PRO A 52 -22.93 7.35 -1.32
C PRO A 52 -24.01 7.01 -2.32
N SER A 53 -25.27 7.18 -1.93
CA SER A 53 -26.44 6.99 -2.78
C SER A 53 -26.27 7.79 -4.07
N PRO A 54 -26.62 7.23 -5.24
CA PRO A 54 -26.77 8.02 -6.43
C PRO A 54 -27.92 9.03 -6.19
N VAL A 55 -27.69 10.28 -6.57
CA VAL A 55 -28.67 11.33 -6.58
C VAL A 55 -29.82 10.87 -7.48
N VAL A 56 -30.94 10.51 -6.87
CA VAL A 56 -32.20 10.22 -7.59
C VAL A 56 -32.87 11.55 -7.88
N VAL A 57 -32.98 11.89 -9.17
CA VAL A 57 -33.82 12.95 -9.66
C VAL A 57 -35.26 12.49 -9.46
N PRO A 58 -36.17 13.30 -8.84
CA PRO A 58 -37.54 12.88 -8.62
C PRO A 58 -38.32 12.96 -9.91
N ASN A 59 -38.96 11.87 -10.33
CA ASN A 59 -40.05 11.93 -11.30
C ASN A 59 -41.32 11.32 -10.70
N ALA A 60 -42.41 11.98 -11.03
CA ALA A 60 -43.75 12.03 -10.50
C ALA A 60 -44.49 10.70 -10.22
N ALA A 61 -45.22 10.75 -9.12
CA ALA A 61 -46.57 10.27 -8.81
C ALA A 61 -47.09 8.94 -9.39
N SER A 62 -47.37 8.00 -8.48
CA SER A 62 -48.63 7.22 -8.47
C SER A 62 -48.84 6.47 -7.14
N PRO A 63 -50.07 6.13 -6.74
CA PRO A 63 -50.50 6.07 -5.36
C PRO A 63 -50.31 4.70 -4.69
N MET A 64 -50.21 4.74 -3.35
CA MET A 64 -50.11 3.63 -2.43
C MET A 64 -51.30 2.68 -2.41
N PRO A 65 -51.08 1.40 -2.09
CA PRO A 65 -52.00 0.67 -1.22
C PRO A 65 -51.43 0.56 0.20
N GLU A 66 -52.28 0.82 1.18
CA GLU A 66 -52.11 0.57 2.59
C GLU A 66 -51.87 -0.92 2.85
N GLU A 67 -50.72 -1.26 3.45
CA GLU A 67 -50.48 -2.59 4.04
C GLU A 67 -50.21 -2.46 5.53
N THR A 68 -51.03 -3.14 6.27
CA THR A 68 -51.12 -3.31 7.72
C THR A 68 -49.78 -3.73 8.30
N ALA A 69 -49.28 -2.94 9.24
CA ALA A 69 -48.05 -3.20 10.02
C ALA A 69 -48.30 -4.36 10.99
N THR A 70 -47.54 -5.46 10.76
CA THR A 70 -47.26 -6.48 11.78
C THR A 70 -45.93 -6.11 12.46
N PRO A 71 -45.79 -6.16 13.79
CA PRO A 71 -44.57 -5.77 14.46
C PRO A 71 -43.47 -6.77 14.14
N PRO A 72 -42.23 -6.33 13.82
CA PRO A 72 -41.11 -7.22 13.55
C PRO A 72 -40.61 -7.86 14.85
N GLY A 73 -40.64 -9.19 14.90
CA GLY A 73 -40.22 -9.97 16.05
C GLY A 73 -38.72 -9.85 16.34
N GLU A 74 -38.37 -10.01 17.63
CA GLU A 74 -37.03 -9.93 18.22
C GLU A 74 -35.93 -10.81 17.53
N SER A 75 -36.34 -11.81 16.76
CA SER A 75 -35.44 -12.73 16.04
C SER A 75 -34.67 -12.08 14.86
N GLN A 76 -35.19 -11.03 14.24
CA GLN A 76 -34.49 -10.36 13.13
C GLN A 76 -33.36 -9.43 13.61
N SER A 77 -33.48 -8.85 14.80
CA SER A 77 -32.47 -7.98 15.41
C SER A 77 -31.21 -8.78 15.84
N SER A 78 -31.39 -9.97 16.38
CA SER A 78 -30.26 -10.81 16.84
C SER A 78 -29.47 -11.41 15.67
N MET A 79 -30.10 -11.79 14.56
CA MET A 79 -29.44 -12.27 13.35
C MET A 79 -28.63 -11.14 12.67
N SER A 80 -29.13 -9.90 12.68
CA SER A 80 -28.43 -8.75 12.14
C SER A 80 -27.14 -8.44 12.93
N THR A 81 -27.18 -8.49 14.26
CA THR A 81 -26.01 -8.22 15.12
C THR A 81 -24.94 -9.31 15.01
N ALA A 82 -25.31 -10.58 14.89
CA ALA A 82 -24.37 -11.68 14.67
C ALA A 82 -23.67 -11.59 13.31
N ALA A 83 -24.41 -11.24 12.25
CA ALA A 83 -23.86 -11.05 10.92
C ALA A 83 -22.89 -9.85 10.87
N GLU A 84 -23.21 -8.75 11.53
CA GLU A 84 -22.31 -7.60 11.62
C GLU A 84 -21.04 -7.91 12.40
N ARG A 85 -21.15 -8.65 13.51
CA ARG A 85 -20.02 -9.13 14.30
C ARG A 85 -19.06 -9.98 13.47
N GLU A 86 -19.59 -10.97 12.74
CA GLU A 86 -18.80 -11.79 11.80
C GLU A 86 -18.16 -10.94 10.69
N GLY A 87 -18.86 -9.94 10.16
CA GLY A 87 -18.34 -9.01 9.17
C GLY A 87 -17.09 -8.26 9.67
N ILE A 88 -17.12 -7.74 10.89
CA ILE A 88 -15.97 -7.04 11.50
C ILE A 88 -14.78 -7.99 11.68
N ILE A 89 -15.03 -9.22 12.15
CA ILE A 89 -13.99 -10.24 12.30
C ILE A 89 -13.33 -10.53 10.95
N GLN A 90 -14.12 -10.75 9.90
CA GLN A 90 -13.60 -11.01 8.56
C GLN A 90 -12.82 -9.83 7.99
N ASP A 91 -13.24 -8.59 8.24
CA ASP A 91 -12.52 -7.39 7.83
C ASP A 91 -11.12 -7.33 8.48
N VAL A 92 -11.00 -7.65 9.77
CA VAL A 92 -9.71 -7.73 10.47
C VAL A 92 -8.83 -8.85 9.90
N LEU A 93 -9.38 -10.04 9.71
CA LEU A 93 -8.65 -11.19 9.15
C LEU A 93 -8.19 -10.90 7.72
N GLN A 94 -9.03 -10.29 6.89
CA GLN A 94 -8.70 -9.90 5.52
C GLN A 94 -7.56 -8.86 5.51
N ARG A 95 -7.59 -7.90 6.43
CA ARG A 95 -6.53 -6.91 6.58
C ARG A 95 -5.19 -7.55 6.92
N VAL A 96 -5.15 -8.48 7.88
CA VAL A 96 -3.93 -9.23 8.21
C VAL A 96 -3.40 -10.00 6.99
N ARG A 97 -4.28 -10.73 6.27
CA ARG A 97 -3.89 -11.46 5.04
C ARG A 97 -3.27 -10.52 4.00
N TYR A 98 -3.90 -9.37 3.78
CA TYR A 98 -3.43 -8.40 2.79
C TYR A 98 -2.06 -7.82 3.17
N LEU A 99 -1.86 -7.46 4.44
CA LEU A 99 -0.59 -6.92 4.93
C LEU A 99 0.58 -7.86 4.69
N LEU A 100 0.36 -9.18 4.82
CA LEU A 100 1.39 -10.18 4.55
C LEU A 100 1.77 -10.29 3.05
N THR A 101 0.98 -9.69 2.15
CA THR A 101 1.23 -9.69 0.69
C THR A 101 1.76 -8.36 0.16
N LEU A 102 2.00 -7.37 1.01
CA LEU A 102 2.53 -6.07 0.59
C LEU A 102 3.82 -6.23 -0.21
N LYS A 103 3.94 -5.43 -1.28
CA LYS A 103 5.16 -5.38 -2.10
C LYS A 103 5.85 -4.04 -1.87
N GLY A 104 7.14 -4.08 -1.60
CA GLY A 104 7.98 -2.90 -1.50
C GLY A 104 8.31 -2.29 -2.86
N ARG A 105 8.91 -1.14 -2.81
CA ARG A 105 9.61 -0.46 -3.91
C ARG A 105 10.86 0.19 -3.32
N PRO A 106 11.92 -0.58 -3.05
CA PRO A 106 13.17 0.00 -2.55
C PRO A 106 13.65 1.12 -3.48
N PRO A 107 14.38 2.09 -2.97
CA PRO A 107 14.98 2.16 -1.64
C PRO A 107 14.08 2.66 -0.51
N PHE A 108 13.03 3.45 -0.81
CA PHE A 108 12.27 4.17 0.21
C PHE A 108 11.01 3.44 0.70
N ARG A 109 10.58 2.38 0.02
CA ARG A 109 9.37 1.62 0.39
C ARG A 109 9.75 0.20 0.73
N LEU A 110 10.14 0.01 1.98
CA LEU A 110 10.52 -1.27 2.55
C LEU A 110 9.26 -2.03 3.00
N ALA A 111 8.96 -3.14 2.31
CA ALA A 111 7.73 -3.88 2.56
C ALA A 111 7.71 -4.57 3.93
N GLY A 112 8.84 -4.99 4.45
CA GLY A 112 8.97 -5.60 5.77
C GLY A 112 8.68 -4.59 6.86
N VAL A 113 9.30 -3.40 6.79
CA VAL A 113 9.06 -2.29 7.71
C VAL A 113 7.59 -1.87 7.68
N GLU A 114 7.02 -1.60 6.48
CA GLU A 114 5.61 -1.25 6.33
C GLU A 114 4.69 -2.35 6.93
N THR A 115 4.97 -3.61 6.64
CA THR A 115 4.17 -4.74 7.15
C THR A 115 4.21 -4.79 8.68
N PHE A 116 5.39 -4.65 9.28
CA PHE A 116 5.56 -4.65 10.74
C PHE A 116 4.74 -3.53 11.39
N GLU A 117 4.88 -2.30 10.91
CA GLU A 117 4.17 -1.13 11.46
C GLU A 117 2.65 -1.29 11.36
N ARG A 118 2.15 -1.73 10.19
CA ARG A 118 0.71 -1.93 9.98
C ARG A 118 0.15 -3.09 10.80
N LEU A 119 0.90 -4.18 10.99
CA LEU A 119 0.50 -5.25 11.88
C LEU A 119 0.50 -4.83 13.36
N GLN A 120 1.38 -3.91 13.77
CA GLN A 120 1.30 -3.30 15.10
C GLN A 120 0.02 -2.49 15.29
N GLU A 121 -0.41 -1.73 14.28
CA GLU A 121 -1.67 -0.98 14.31
C GLU A 121 -2.87 -1.93 14.42
N VAL A 122 -2.89 -3.00 13.62
CA VAL A 122 -3.93 -4.04 13.72
C VAL A 122 -3.94 -4.68 15.11
N LYS A 123 -2.77 -4.97 15.70
CA LYS A 123 -2.68 -5.52 17.06
C LYS A 123 -3.28 -4.57 18.09
N ARG A 124 -3.01 -3.25 18.01
CA ARG A 124 -3.62 -2.25 18.89
C ARG A 124 -5.14 -2.19 18.72
N CYS A 125 -5.63 -2.27 17.49
CA CYS A 125 -7.07 -2.36 17.21
C CYS A 125 -7.68 -3.60 17.85
N LEU A 126 -7.06 -4.78 17.69
CA LEU A 126 -7.50 -6.03 18.30
C LEU A 126 -7.56 -5.93 19.84
N GLU A 127 -6.59 -5.28 20.49
CA GLU A 127 -6.58 -5.05 21.93
C GLU A 127 -7.79 -4.22 22.38
N GLN A 128 -8.25 -3.27 21.56
CA GLN A 128 -9.44 -2.47 21.85
C GLN A 128 -10.74 -3.26 21.63
N LEU A 129 -10.80 -4.08 20.57
CA LEU A 129 -11.97 -4.94 20.30
C LEU A 129 -12.15 -5.97 21.42
N ILE A 130 -11.09 -6.67 21.80
CA ILE A 130 -11.08 -7.72 22.83
C ILE A 130 -11.41 -7.16 24.20
N ARG A 131 -11.00 -5.92 24.51
CA ARG A 131 -11.34 -5.27 25.79
C ARG A 131 -12.83 -5.04 25.95
N HIS A 132 -13.54 -4.80 24.82
CA HIS A 132 -14.98 -4.62 24.83
C HIS A 132 -15.71 -5.97 24.81
N ASP A 133 -15.25 -6.92 24.00
CA ASP A 133 -15.84 -8.24 23.85
C ASP A 133 -14.77 -9.27 23.45
N PRO A 134 -14.42 -10.22 24.31
CA PRO A 134 -13.32 -11.16 24.12
C PRO A 134 -13.70 -12.33 23.18
N GLU A 135 -13.80 -12.06 21.90
CA GLU A 135 -14.02 -13.08 20.87
C GLU A 135 -12.76 -13.97 20.71
N PRO A 136 -12.87 -15.31 20.87
CA PRO A 136 -11.71 -16.21 20.89
C PRO A 136 -10.81 -16.15 19.64
N ARG A 137 -11.38 -15.94 18.45
CA ARG A 137 -10.62 -15.82 17.19
C ARG A 137 -9.78 -14.55 17.18
N LEU A 138 -10.33 -13.41 17.67
CA LEU A 138 -9.60 -12.15 17.76
C LEU A 138 -8.48 -12.23 18.80
N VAL A 139 -8.73 -12.90 19.94
CA VAL A 139 -7.70 -13.17 20.96
C VAL A 139 -6.55 -13.97 20.36
N LYS A 140 -6.86 -15.07 19.66
CA LYS A 140 -5.85 -15.90 18.98
C LYS A 140 -5.02 -15.09 17.96
N VAL A 141 -5.68 -14.24 17.18
CA VAL A 141 -4.98 -13.38 16.18
C VAL A 141 -4.08 -12.37 16.89
N ARG A 142 -4.56 -11.68 17.93
CA ARG A 142 -3.73 -10.76 18.74
C ARG A 142 -2.47 -11.43 19.26
N ASP A 143 -2.62 -12.62 19.85
CA ASP A 143 -1.51 -13.33 20.50
C ASP A 143 -0.51 -13.86 19.47
N GLY A 144 -0.97 -14.38 18.34
CA GLY A 144 -0.11 -14.76 17.21
C GLY A 144 0.67 -13.56 16.65
N LEU A 145 0.00 -12.43 16.42
CA LEU A 145 0.67 -11.21 15.99
C LEU A 145 1.69 -10.70 17.02
N ARG A 146 1.36 -10.78 18.33
CA ARG A 146 2.29 -10.41 19.41
C ARG A 146 3.59 -11.23 19.34
N ARG A 147 3.48 -12.55 19.16
CA ARG A 147 4.65 -13.45 19.06
C ARG A 147 5.46 -13.14 17.81
N ALA A 148 4.82 -13.11 16.66
CA ALA A 148 5.49 -12.84 15.37
C ALA A 148 6.24 -11.50 15.35
N LEU A 149 5.60 -10.43 15.83
CA LEU A 149 6.23 -9.10 15.92
C LEU A 149 7.40 -9.07 16.92
N LYS A 150 7.35 -9.89 18.00
CA LYS A 150 8.45 -9.99 18.95
C LYS A 150 9.69 -10.62 18.32
N VAL A 151 9.52 -11.66 17.51
CA VAL A 151 10.62 -12.36 16.83
C VAL A 151 11.45 -11.40 15.97
N VAL A 152 10.80 -10.58 15.16
CA VAL A 152 11.46 -9.68 14.19
C VAL A 152 11.74 -8.27 14.73
N ARG A 153 11.51 -8.02 16.01
CA ARG A 153 11.59 -6.67 16.59
C ARG A 153 12.97 -6.03 16.46
N ARG A 154 14.03 -6.82 16.63
CA ARG A 154 15.42 -6.35 16.52
C ARG A 154 15.73 -5.95 15.07
N ASP A 155 15.36 -6.80 14.12
CA ASP A 155 15.59 -6.56 12.71
C ASP A 155 14.82 -5.31 12.23
N TYR A 156 13.57 -5.16 12.68
CA TYR A 156 12.80 -3.97 12.41
C TYR A 156 13.47 -2.69 12.92
N ASN A 157 14.00 -2.67 14.16
CA ASN A 157 14.64 -1.48 14.70
C ASN A 157 15.88 -1.08 13.87
N ASN A 158 16.70 -2.06 13.49
CA ASN A 158 17.87 -1.82 12.66
C ASN A 158 17.48 -1.32 11.26
N LEU A 159 16.51 -1.97 10.63
CA LEU A 159 16.01 -1.57 9.31
C LEU A 159 15.38 -0.18 9.32
N ARG A 160 14.66 0.18 10.39
CA ARG A 160 14.08 1.51 10.52
C ARG A 160 15.16 2.57 10.61
N GLN A 161 16.23 2.32 11.38
CA GLN A 161 17.37 3.24 11.45
C GLN A 161 18.05 3.42 10.09
N ALA A 162 18.31 2.33 9.37
CA ALA A 162 18.91 2.41 8.03
C ALA A 162 17.98 3.11 7.02
N ALA A 163 16.68 2.90 7.11
CA ALA A 163 15.69 3.62 6.31
C ALA A 163 15.70 5.12 6.60
N ASP A 164 15.80 5.49 7.87
CA ASP A 164 15.89 6.90 8.29
C ASP A 164 17.16 7.56 7.73
N TRP A 165 18.29 6.86 7.69
CA TRP A 165 19.51 7.35 7.03
C TRP A 165 19.29 7.63 5.55
N LEU A 166 18.69 6.68 4.82
CA LEU A 166 18.42 6.85 3.39
C LEU A 166 17.43 7.99 3.12
N GLU A 167 16.41 8.13 3.97
CA GLU A 167 15.44 9.24 3.88
C GLU A 167 16.10 10.59 4.14
N GLN A 168 17.01 10.69 5.11
CA GLN A 168 17.75 11.92 5.40
C GLN A 168 18.72 12.28 4.27
N ILE A 169 19.46 11.32 3.73
CA ILE A 169 20.29 11.54 2.55
C ILE A 169 19.42 12.05 1.38
N ALA A 170 18.25 11.48 1.18
CA ALA A 170 17.34 11.92 0.13
C ALA A 170 16.88 13.37 0.35
N LYS A 171 16.57 13.77 1.58
CA LYS A 171 16.19 15.14 1.92
C LYS A 171 17.34 16.14 1.71
N ILE A 172 18.58 15.74 2.03
CA ILE A 172 19.76 16.59 1.80
C ILE A 172 19.98 16.80 0.31
N LEU A 173 19.81 15.74 -0.48
CA LEU A 173 19.98 15.77 -1.95
C LEU A 173 18.74 16.25 -2.70
N ASP A 174 17.60 16.44 -2.03
CA ASP A 174 16.38 16.95 -2.64
C ASP A 174 16.28 18.47 -2.43
N PRO A 175 16.14 19.21 -3.49
CA PRO A 175 16.07 20.66 -3.42
C PRO A 175 14.65 21.21 -3.36
N ASP A 176 13.65 20.41 -3.63
CA ASP A 176 12.26 20.89 -3.69
C ASP A 176 11.79 21.33 -2.30
N GLY A 177 11.54 22.65 -2.17
CA GLY A 177 11.12 23.28 -0.91
C GLY A 177 12.24 23.90 -0.05
N GLN A 178 13.51 23.81 -0.48
CA GLN A 178 14.63 24.46 0.20
C GLN A 178 15.08 25.72 -0.57
N PRO A 179 15.63 26.76 0.11
CA PRO A 179 16.23 27.88 -0.59
C PRO A 179 17.36 27.39 -1.51
N ALA A 180 17.59 28.11 -2.61
CA ALA A 180 18.65 27.77 -3.56
C ALA A 180 19.99 27.60 -2.82
N ARG A 181 20.58 26.40 -2.89
CA ARG A 181 21.85 26.03 -2.28
C ARG A 181 22.89 25.74 -3.37
N THR A 182 24.14 26.10 -3.09
CA THR A 182 25.27 25.74 -3.98
C THR A 182 25.65 24.26 -3.79
N GLY A 183 26.28 23.69 -4.80
CA GLY A 183 26.80 22.31 -4.73
C GLY A 183 27.73 22.09 -3.53
N ALA A 184 28.58 23.08 -3.22
CA ALA A 184 29.46 23.03 -2.06
C ALA A 184 28.72 23.00 -0.72
N GLN A 185 27.63 23.74 -0.58
CA GLN A 185 26.81 23.72 0.64
C GLN A 185 26.12 22.36 0.84
N VAL A 186 25.53 21.82 -0.22
CA VAL A 186 24.89 20.50 -0.18
C VAL A 186 25.90 19.41 0.11
N GLN A 187 27.09 19.48 -0.50
CA GLN A 187 28.18 18.53 -0.25
C GLN A 187 28.65 18.57 1.21
N ALA A 188 28.79 19.74 1.80
CA ALA A 188 29.21 19.87 3.20
C ALA A 188 28.18 19.29 4.17
N GLU A 189 26.88 19.56 3.96
CA GLU A 189 25.79 19.00 4.76
C GLU A 189 25.71 17.47 4.61
N TRP A 190 25.84 16.97 3.38
CA TRP A 190 25.83 15.56 3.08
C TRP A 190 27.03 14.82 3.72
N GLN A 191 28.25 15.38 3.63
CA GLN A 191 29.42 14.80 4.27
C GLN A 191 29.27 14.73 5.79
N LYS A 192 28.82 15.81 6.41
CA LYS A 192 28.53 15.85 7.85
C LYS A 192 27.57 14.73 8.26
N PHE A 193 26.55 14.45 7.44
CA PHE A 193 25.60 13.41 7.73
C PHE A 193 26.21 12.00 7.54
N LEU A 194 27.08 11.80 6.55
CA LEU A 194 27.83 10.56 6.39
C LEU A 194 28.74 10.26 7.59
N ASP A 195 29.43 11.29 8.11
CA ASP A 195 30.25 11.16 9.31
C ASP A 195 29.40 10.77 10.55
N GLN A 196 28.15 11.26 10.63
CA GLN A 196 27.21 10.86 11.66
C GLN A 196 26.80 9.40 11.51
N ILE A 197 26.48 8.93 10.29
CA ILE A 197 26.17 7.51 10.01
C ILE A 197 27.33 6.61 10.45
N GLU A 198 28.56 6.98 10.13
CA GLU A 198 29.76 6.24 10.53
C GLU A 198 29.86 6.15 12.06
N ALA A 199 29.67 7.25 12.77
CA ALA A 199 29.69 7.29 14.23
C ALA A 199 28.57 6.44 14.87
N GLU A 200 27.35 6.51 14.35
CA GLU A 200 26.20 5.75 14.86
C GLU A 200 26.32 4.25 14.60
N SER A 201 26.97 3.86 13.51
CA SER A 201 27.07 2.45 13.08
C SER A 201 28.10 1.63 13.89
N GLN A 202 29.06 2.24 14.56
CA GLN A 202 30.15 1.56 15.26
C GLN A 202 29.68 0.65 16.41
N ALA A 203 28.45 0.80 16.88
CA ALA A 203 27.92 0.06 18.02
C ALA A 203 27.23 -1.28 17.67
N PHE A 204 26.85 -1.55 16.39
CA PHE A 204 26.02 -2.70 16.04
C PHE A 204 26.36 -3.32 14.69
N SER A 205 26.63 -4.62 14.67
CA SER A 205 27.13 -5.35 13.49
C SER A 205 26.28 -5.21 12.21
N PRO A 206 24.95 -5.39 12.18
CA PRO A 206 24.21 -5.23 10.94
C PRO A 206 24.19 -3.79 10.42
N LEU A 207 24.11 -2.81 11.32
CA LEU A 207 24.14 -1.38 10.96
C LEU A 207 25.50 -0.97 10.42
N GLN A 208 26.58 -1.54 10.93
CA GLN A 208 27.93 -1.27 10.44
C GLN A 208 28.08 -1.69 8.98
N GLU A 209 27.67 -2.91 8.63
CA GLU A 209 27.74 -3.41 7.25
C GLU A 209 26.95 -2.53 6.27
N TRP A 210 25.75 -2.10 6.68
CA TRP A 210 24.93 -1.22 5.86
C TRP A 210 25.51 0.19 5.74
N ALA A 211 26.06 0.74 6.82
CA ALA A 211 26.75 2.02 6.82
C ALA A 211 27.97 1.99 5.89
N GLU A 212 28.82 0.99 5.99
CA GLU A 212 29.99 0.81 5.11
C GLU A 212 29.57 0.78 3.63
N LYS A 213 28.48 0.07 3.30
CA LYS A 213 27.96 0.07 1.92
C LYS A 213 27.48 1.45 1.49
N ILE A 214 26.73 2.16 2.35
CA ILE A 214 26.27 3.53 2.07
C ILE A 214 27.47 4.45 1.85
N LEU A 215 28.46 4.44 2.73
CA LEU A 215 29.65 5.27 2.63
C LEU A 215 30.46 4.97 1.36
N LYS A 216 30.67 3.70 1.03
CA LYS A 216 31.37 3.27 -0.18
C LYS A 216 30.68 3.73 -1.46
N VAL A 217 29.37 3.56 -1.53
CA VAL A 217 28.56 4.01 -2.66
C VAL A 217 28.58 5.53 -2.73
N SER A 218 28.44 6.21 -1.61
CA SER A 218 28.53 7.66 -1.50
C SER A 218 29.83 8.22 -2.05
N ALA A 219 30.95 7.67 -1.64
CA ALA A 219 32.27 8.07 -2.15
C ALA A 219 32.40 7.89 -3.67
N SER A 220 31.83 6.82 -4.22
CA SER A 220 31.84 6.56 -5.67
C SER A 220 31.02 7.56 -6.48
N TYR A 221 29.90 8.06 -5.93
CA TYR A 221 29.01 8.98 -6.62
C TYR A 221 29.34 10.45 -6.36
N ALA A 222 30.05 10.78 -5.27
CA ALA A 222 30.36 12.15 -4.87
C ALA A 222 30.86 13.06 -6.01
N PRO A 223 31.79 12.63 -6.89
CA PRO A 223 32.32 13.50 -7.95
C PRO A 223 31.26 14.01 -8.93
N GLY A 224 30.15 13.28 -9.09
CA GLY A 224 29.08 13.63 -10.05
C GLY A 224 27.82 14.20 -9.43
N LEU A 225 27.68 14.18 -8.08
CA LEU A 225 26.41 14.44 -7.41
C LEU A 225 26.06 15.94 -7.28
N PHE A 226 27.06 16.82 -7.18
CA PHE A 226 26.83 18.19 -6.71
C PHE A 226 26.88 19.26 -7.79
N HIS A 227 27.51 19.03 -8.93
CA HIS A 227 27.65 20.04 -9.99
C HIS A 227 26.31 20.52 -10.57
N THR A 228 25.26 19.70 -10.49
CA THR A 228 23.92 20.08 -10.99
C THR A 228 23.25 21.16 -10.14
N TYR A 229 23.75 21.42 -8.95
CA TYR A 229 23.23 22.50 -8.08
C TYR A 229 23.72 23.88 -8.52
N ASP A 230 24.88 23.94 -9.18
CA ASP A 230 25.53 25.18 -9.60
C ASP A 230 25.16 25.59 -11.02
N VAL A 231 24.43 24.73 -11.76
CA VAL A 231 24.01 24.98 -13.14
C VAL A 231 22.49 25.21 -13.21
N PRO A 232 22.01 26.45 -13.40
CA PRO A 232 20.59 26.73 -13.51
C PRO A 232 19.93 25.98 -14.67
N GLY A 233 18.74 25.41 -14.41
CA GLY A 233 17.96 24.70 -15.44
C GLY A 233 18.45 23.30 -15.78
N LEU A 234 19.54 22.83 -15.19
CA LEU A 234 19.97 21.44 -15.37
C LEU A 234 19.11 20.51 -14.50
N PRO A 235 18.36 19.56 -15.11
CA PRO A 235 17.57 18.60 -14.32
C PRO A 235 18.49 17.69 -13.52
N ARG A 236 18.19 17.52 -12.24
CA ARG A 236 19.00 16.72 -11.30
C ARG A 236 18.82 15.22 -11.47
N THR A 237 17.79 14.81 -12.16
CA THR A 237 17.49 13.41 -12.43
C THR A 237 17.04 13.23 -13.89
N ASN A 238 17.24 12.04 -14.41
CA ASN A 238 16.71 11.64 -15.72
C ASN A 238 15.24 11.17 -15.64
N ASN A 239 14.53 11.46 -14.53
CA ASN A 239 13.18 10.94 -14.32
C ASN A 239 12.19 11.34 -15.43
N ASP A 240 12.32 12.56 -15.96
CA ASP A 240 11.45 13.04 -17.04
C ASP A 240 11.72 12.24 -18.32
N ARG A 241 12.99 12.04 -18.67
CA ARG A 241 13.36 11.21 -19.81
C ARG A 241 12.99 9.74 -19.63
N GLU A 242 13.18 9.18 -18.44
CA GLU A 242 12.73 7.82 -18.12
C GLU A 242 11.21 7.70 -18.21
N SER A 243 10.47 8.73 -17.84
CA SER A 243 9.00 8.78 -17.95
C SER A 243 8.57 8.85 -19.41
N GLU A 244 9.20 9.69 -20.23
CA GLU A 244 8.96 9.78 -21.67
C GLU A 244 9.22 8.44 -22.36
N PHE A 245 10.36 7.79 -22.09
CA PHE A 245 10.67 6.46 -22.66
C PHE A 245 9.70 5.38 -22.18
N ARG A 246 9.26 5.42 -20.95
CA ARG A 246 8.26 4.48 -20.42
C ARG A 246 6.91 4.66 -21.11
N ASP A 247 6.48 5.91 -21.31
CA ASP A 247 5.21 6.20 -21.97
C ASP A 247 5.26 5.85 -23.46
N LEU A 248 6.40 6.09 -24.12
CA LEU A 248 6.66 5.61 -25.46
C LEU A 248 6.59 4.08 -25.54
N THR A 249 7.27 3.38 -24.64
CA THR A 249 7.25 1.92 -24.58
C THR A 249 5.85 1.38 -24.37
N ARG A 250 5.05 2.02 -23.50
CA ARG A 250 3.65 1.65 -23.26
C ARG A 250 2.79 1.83 -24.49
N ARG A 251 2.92 2.95 -25.20
CA ARG A 251 2.20 3.22 -26.44
C ARG A 251 2.56 2.20 -27.53
N LEU A 252 3.85 1.94 -27.71
CA LEU A 252 4.31 0.94 -28.68
C LEU A 252 3.83 -0.47 -28.33
N LEU A 253 3.82 -0.84 -27.05
CA LEU A 253 3.28 -2.12 -26.60
C LEU A 253 1.78 -2.23 -26.90
N SER A 254 1.01 -1.16 -26.65
CA SER A 254 -0.44 -1.16 -26.93
C SER A 254 -0.78 -1.20 -28.41
N THR A 255 0.06 -0.64 -29.27
CA THR A 255 -0.16 -0.61 -30.74
C THR A 255 0.42 -1.81 -31.48
N THR A 256 1.54 -2.35 -31.02
CA THR A 256 2.24 -3.46 -31.71
C THR A 256 2.09 -4.82 -31.05
N GLY A 257 1.65 -4.86 -29.78
CA GLY A 257 1.63 -6.07 -28.95
C GLY A 257 3.01 -6.64 -28.59
N GLN A 258 4.12 -5.97 -28.99
CA GLN A 258 5.47 -6.49 -28.84
C GLN A 258 6.24 -5.80 -27.73
N VAL A 259 6.75 -6.57 -26.78
CA VAL A 259 7.69 -6.10 -25.76
C VAL A 259 9.04 -5.81 -26.42
N GLY A 260 9.60 -4.62 -26.16
CA GLY A 260 10.90 -4.21 -26.71
C GLY A 260 10.86 -3.62 -28.14
N ALA A 261 9.69 -3.51 -28.75
CA ALA A 261 9.52 -2.84 -30.04
C ALA A 261 10.05 -1.39 -30.03
N ALA A 262 9.94 -0.69 -28.89
CA ALA A 262 10.40 0.67 -28.68
C ALA A 262 11.89 0.84 -29.07
N LYS A 263 12.78 -0.01 -28.59
CA LYS A 263 14.21 0.08 -28.88
C LYS A 263 14.50 -0.06 -30.39
N ARG A 264 13.84 -1.01 -31.03
CA ARG A 264 14.04 -1.28 -32.45
C ARG A 264 13.52 -0.14 -33.35
N ILE A 265 12.33 0.39 -33.00
CA ILE A 265 11.68 1.47 -33.75
C ILE A 265 12.45 2.78 -33.58
N VAL A 266 12.82 3.14 -32.34
CA VAL A 266 13.59 4.35 -32.05
C VAL A 266 14.94 4.35 -32.74
N LEU A 267 15.64 3.21 -32.80
CA LEU A 267 16.93 3.10 -33.46
C LEU A 267 16.83 3.19 -34.99
N ARG A 268 15.72 2.78 -35.60
CA ARG A 268 15.55 2.75 -37.05
C ARG A 268 14.90 3.98 -37.63
N GLU A 269 13.92 4.54 -36.98
CA GLU A 269 12.92 5.37 -37.62
C GLU A 269 12.60 6.70 -36.90
N GLY A 270 13.17 6.94 -35.71
CA GLY A 270 12.85 8.17 -34.96
C GLY A 270 11.38 8.25 -34.54
N ALA A 271 10.89 7.31 -33.93
CA ALA A 271 9.63 6.75 -33.48
C ALA A 271 8.38 7.63 -33.27
N TRP A 272 8.47 8.89 -33.04
CA TRP A 272 7.34 9.68 -32.57
C TRP A 272 6.18 9.76 -33.57
N GLU A 273 6.48 9.79 -34.84
CA GLU A 273 5.49 9.93 -35.91
C GLU A 273 4.78 8.63 -36.27
N LEU A 274 5.32 7.49 -35.80
CA LEU A 274 4.75 6.16 -36.07
C LEU A 274 3.75 5.71 -35.04
N ILE A 275 3.57 6.46 -33.96
CA ILE A 275 2.61 6.14 -32.92
C ILE A 275 1.30 6.84 -33.27
N PRO A 276 0.24 6.09 -33.59
CA PRO A 276 -1.04 6.71 -33.85
C PRO A 276 -1.50 7.51 -32.63
N GLY A 277 -1.94 8.74 -32.87
CA GLY A 277 -2.56 9.57 -31.85
C GLY A 277 -3.79 8.89 -31.25
N PRO A 278 -4.31 9.39 -30.13
CA PRO A 278 -5.59 8.96 -29.64
C PRO A 278 -6.64 9.18 -30.74
N GLY A 279 -7.51 8.21 -30.95
CA GLY A 279 -8.61 8.31 -31.92
C GLY A 279 -9.42 9.58 -31.71
N SER A 280 -10.13 10.03 -32.72
CA SER A 280 -10.99 11.19 -32.60
C SER A 280 -12.06 11.00 -31.51
N LEU A 281 -12.53 12.09 -30.92
CA LEU A 281 -13.62 12.05 -29.92
C LEU A 281 -14.86 11.33 -30.49
N PHE A 282 -15.11 11.50 -31.80
CA PHE A 282 -16.19 10.86 -32.51
C PHE A 282 -16.03 9.33 -32.54
N GLU A 283 -14.86 8.81 -32.94
CA GLU A 283 -14.58 7.36 -32.95
C GLU A 283 -14.67 6.75 -31.56
N THR A 284 -14.13 7.45 -30.55
CA THR A 284 -14.23 7.02 -29.14
C THR A 284 -15.70 6.96 -28.69
N THR A 285 -16.52 7.98 -29.04
CA THR A 285 -17.93 8.02 -28.67
C THR A 285 -18.71 6.91 -29.39
N GLN A 286 -18.40 6.66 -30.65
CA GLN A 286 -19.02 5.58 -31.42
C GLN A 286 -18.67 4.20 -30.85
N ALA A 287 -17.42 3.98 -30.47
CA ALA A 287 -16.98 2.73 -29.83
C ALA A 287 -17.70 2.50 -28.48
N ILE A 288 -17.81 3.55 -27.66
CA ILE A 288 -18.52 3.47 -26.38
C ILE A 288 -20.02 3.19 -26.58
N SER A 289 -20.65 3.76 -27.60
CA SER A 289 -22.09 3.54 -27.88
C SER A 289 -22.43 2.11 -28.31
N GLN A 290 -21.43 1.33 -28.75
CA GLN A 290 -21.58 -0.07 -29.13
C GLN A 290 -21.43 -1.05 -27.96
N VAL A 291 -20.99 -0.57 -26.79
CA VAL A 291 -20.81 -1.43 -25.60
C VAL A 291 -22.17 -1.78 -24.99
N ASP A 292 -22.44 -3.08 -24.80
CA ASP A 292 -23.61 -3.53 -24.06
C ASP A 292 -23.58 -3.04 -22.62
N TYR A 293 -24.64 -2.36 -22.19
CA TYR A 293 -24.69 -1.75 -20.87
C TYR A 293 -24.63 -2.77 -19.73
N ASN A 294 -25.19 -3.96 -19.93
CA ASN A 294 -25.17 -5.01 -18.91
C ASN A 294 -23.77 -5.61 -18.79
N GLU A 295 -23.06 -5.81 -19.90
CA GLU A 295 -21.67 -6.26 -19.92
C GLU A 295 -20.77 -5.22 -19.22
N PHE A 296 -20.95 -3.94 -19.51
CA PHE A 296 -20.26 -2.85 -18.83
C PHE A 296 -20.48 -2.89 -17.31
N LEU A 297 -21.72 -3.08 -16.85
CA LEU A 297 -22.02 -3.17 -15.42
C LEU A 297 -21.36 -4.38 -14.75
N GLN A 298 -21.34 -5.54 -15.42
CA GLN A 298 -20.67 -6.74 -14.93
C GLN A 298 -19.15 -6.51 -14.79
N GLU A 299 -18.51 -5.98 -15.81
CA GLU A 299 -17.08 -5.66 -15.76
C GLU A 299 -16.77 -4.55 -14.75
N GLN A 300 -17.61 -3.53 -14.62
CA GLN A 300 -17.51 -2.52 -13.58
C GLN A 300 -17.53 -3.14 -12.19
N GLN A 301 -18.49 -4.05 -11.93
CA GLN A 301 -18.59 -4.76 -10.67
C GLN A 301 -17.38 -5.64 -10.41
N ARG A 302 -16.87 -6.33 -11.44
CA ARG A 302 -15.65 -7.12 -11.38
C ARG A 302 -14.44 -6.27 -11.02
N VAL A 303 -14.26 -5.11 -11.63
CA VAL A 303 -13.19 -4.15 -11.32
C VAL A 303 -13.33 -3.60 -9.91
N ILE A 304 -14.54 -3.26 -9.46
CA ILE A 304 -14.82 -2.81 -8.10
C ILE A 304 -14.40 -3.89 -7.09
N ASN A 305 -14.80 -5.13 -7.31
CA ASN A 305 -14.45 -6.26 -6.45
C ASN A 305 -12.94 -6.52 -6.44
N HIS A 306 -12.28 -6.47 -7.61
CA HIS A 306 -10.82 -6.59 -7.71
C HIS A 306 -10.10 -5.47 -6.96
N ARG A 307 -10.58 -4.23 -7.05
CA ARG A 307 -10.02 -3.06 -6.36
C ARG A 307 -10.37 -2.99 -4.88
N ARG A 308 -11.30 -3.79 -4.38
CA ARG A 308 -11.75 -3.78 -2.98
C ARG A 308 -10.59 -3.98 -2.01
N ARG A 309 -9.64 -4.86 -2.33
CA ARG A 309 -8.39 -5.06 -1.56
C ARG A 309 -7.53 -3.81 -1.46
N PHE A 310 -7.56 -2.92 -2.47
CA PHE A 310 -6.79 -1.68 -2.46
C PHE A 310 -7.43 -0.57 -1.62
N ARG A 311 -8.73 -0.68 -1.33
CA ARG A 311 -9.47 0.26 -0.48
C ARG A 311 -9.15 0.10 1.00
N LEU A 312 -8.41 -0.95 1.40
CA LEU A 312 -7.96 -1.12 2.78
C LEU A 312 -6.97 -0.02 3.24
N HIS A 313 -6.48 0.80 2.31
CA HIS A 313 -5.58 1.94 2.58
C HIS A 313 -4.46 1.63 3.59
N THR A 314 -3.95 0.41 3.55
CA THR A 314 -2.97 -0.08 4.54
C THR A 314 -1.61 0.62 4.43
N ARG A 315 -1.34 1.32 3.32
CA ARG A 315 -0.06 2.01 3.10
C ARG A 315 -0.01 3.40 3.72
N SER A 316 -1.12 4.09 3.83
CA SER A 316 -1.22 5.36 4.54
C SER A 316 -1.51 5.11 6.02
N ALA A 317 -0.59 5.53 6.92
CA ALA A 317 -0.78 5.40 8.36
C ALA A 317 -2.08 6.06 8.83
N GLN A 318 -2.33 7.29 8.38
CA GLN A 318 -3.50 8.05 8.75
C GLN A 318 -4.81 7.35 8.31
N GLN A 319 -4.87 6.91 7.03
CA GLN A 319 -6.07 6.25 6.49
C GLN A 319 -6.26 4.86 7.11
N SER A 320 -5.17 4.11 7.33
CA SER A 320 -5.21 2.82 8.01
C SER A 320 -5.76 2.95 9.44
N ASN A 321 -5.26 3.91 10.21
CA ASN A 321 -5.73 4.16 11.58
C ASN A 321 -7.18 4.66 11.62
N ALA A 322 -7.60 5.50 10.67
CA ALA A 322 -9.00 5.94 10.55
C ALA A 322 -9.95 4.76 10.31
N GLN A 323 -9.59 3.84 9.39
CA GLN A 323 -10.39 2.64 9.11
C GLN A 323 -10.41 1.68 10.29
N LEU A 324 -9.29 1.47 10.97
CA LEU A 324 -9.24 0.65 12.19
C LEU A 324 -10.09 1.28 13.31
N GLY A 325 -10.06 2.60 13.45
CA GLY A 325 -10.92 3.33 14.39
C GLY A 325 -12.42 3.16 14.10
N GLN A 326 -12.81 3.12 12.81
CA GLN A 326 -14.19 2.83 12.41
C GLN A 326 -14.61 1.39 12.80
N LEU A 327 -13.73 0.39 12.60
CA LEU A 327 -14.01 -0.98 13.05
C LEU A 327 -14.24 -1.06 14.55
N VAL A 328 -13.43 -0.37 15.34
CA VAL A 328 -13.59 -0.30 16.80
C VAL A 328 -14.92 0.35 17.20
N LYS A 329 -15.30 1.45 16.53
CA LYS A 329 -16.59 2.12 16.80
C LYS A 329 -17.79 1.19 16.51
N ARG A 330 -17.76 0.52 15.35
CA ARG A 330 -18.81 -0.45 14.99
C ARG A 330 -18.90 -1.61 15.98
N TRP A 331 -17.76 -2.16 16.39
CA TRP A 331 -17.72 -3.24 17.37
C TRP A 331 -18.30 -2.84 18.73
N LYS A 332 -17.96 -1.65 19.21
CA LYS A 332 -18.50 -1.12 20.48
C LYS A 332 -20.00 -0.79 20.45
N ALA A 333 -20.54 -0.55 19.26
CA ALA A 333 -21.98 -0.32 19.09
C ALA A 333 -22.79 -1.62 19.15
N LEU A 334 -22.16 -2.79 19.00
CA LEU A 334 -22.83 -4.08 19.16
C LEU A 334 -23.05 -4.43 20.63
N PRO A 335 -24.18 -5.06 21.01
CA PRO A 335 -24.37 -5.58 22.35
C PRO A 335 -23.26 -6.61 22.66
N ALA A 336 -22.72 -6.55 23.87
CA ALA A 336 -21.77 -7.55 24.34
C ALA A 336 -22.43 -8.95 24.26
N ALA A 337 -21.65 -9.96 23.83
CA ALA A 337 -22.16 -11.31 23.87
C ALA A 337 -22.46 -11.64 25.32
N SER A 338 -23.73 -11.87 25.63
CA SER A 338 -24.12 -12.41 26.94
C SER A 338 -23.31 -13.69 27.14
N GLY A 339 -22.37 -13.68 28.08
CA GLY A 339 -21.56 -14.86 28.37
C GLY A 339 -22.47 -16.05 28.70
N PRO A 340 -21.98 -17.29 28.52
CA PRO A 340 -22.71 -18.49 28.86
C PRO A 340 -23.03 -18.56 30.35
#